data_0a1d0506a5a9c73036379404863b9653
#
_entry.id   0a1d0506a5a9c73036379404863b9653
#
_cell.length_a   1.000
_cell.length_b   1.000
_cell.length_c   1.000
_cell.angle_alpha   90.00
_cell.angle_beta   90.00
_cell.angle_gamma   90.00
#
_symmetry.space_group_name_H-M   'P 1'
#
loop_
_entity.id
_entity.type
_entity.pdbx_description
1 polymer ?
#
loop_
_entity_poly.entity_id
_entity_poly.type
_entity_poly.pdbx_seq_one_letter_code
_entity_poly.pdbx_strand_id
1 'polypeptide(L)'
;RWAASRYGCRVTTTTISDEQYRDVRGWQAGAGDAGSRVEVLRTDYRDLHGQFDKIVSIEMFEAVGLRHYDDFFGAIDRLLAPDGVMAMQTITVSDQWFPRHHGSPDWIEAYIFPGGELAAMGEMLASVARATSMSLYAAENFGTHYARTLNAWRRRFHARLPQVRALGFDERFVRMWDFYLATCEAAFLERHTGVFQLVLAKNGTRRRLFNEPWVEAGDEAQRAASVA
;
A
#
# COMPACT_ATOMS: atom_id res chain seq x y z
N ARG A 1 0.31 -4.04 -13.98
CA ARG A 1 1.03 -3.83 -15.25
C ARG A 1 2.48 -4.30 -15.15
N TRP A 2 3.28 -3.68 -14.29
CA TRP A 2 4.72 -3.90 -14.18
C TRP A 2 5.07 -5.37 -13.86
N ALA A 3 4.40 -6.00 -12.89
CA ALA A 3 4.64 -7.40 -12.53
C ALA A 3 4.36 -8.37 -13.68
N ALA A 4 3.25 -8.17 -14.40
CA ALA A 4 2.91 -8.99 -15.56
C ALA A 4 3.93 -8.85 -16.70
N SER A 5 4.35 -7.60 -16.99
CA SER A 5 5.30 -7.32 -18.07
C SER A 5 6.73 -7.75 -17.73
N ARG A 6 7.18 -7.52 -16.48
CA ARG A 6 8.57 -7.73 -16.07
C ARG A 6 8.87 -9.15 -15.63
N TYR A 7 7.93 -9.80 -14.95
CA TYR A 7 8.12 -11.11 -14.32
C TYR A 7 7.21 -12.21 -14.89
N GLY A 8 6.32 -11.87 -15.82
CA GLY A 8 5.39 -12.84 -16.39
C GLY A 8 4.35 -13.37 -15.38
N CYS A 9 4.14 -12.66 -14.28
CA CYS A 9 3.16 -13.05 -13.25
C CYS A 9 1.74 -12.99 -13.80
N ARG A 10 0.88 -13.90 -13.36
CA ARG A 10 -0.57 -13.69 -13.41
C ARG A 10 -0.95 -12.74 -12.31
N VAL A 11 -1.70 -11.70 -12.63
CA VAL A 11 -2.07 -10.63 -11.70
C VAL A 11 -3.58 -10.49 -11.69
N THR A 12 -4.20 -10.67 -10.53
CA THR A 12 -5.58 -10.24 -10.30
C THR A 12 -5.51 -8.91 -9.54
N THR A 13 -6.12 -7.87 -10.07
CA THR A 13 -6.20 -6.55 -9.42
C THR A 13 -7.66 -6.16 -9.24
N THR A 14 -7.97 -5.51 -8.13
CA THR A 14 -9.33 -5.07 -7.81
C THR A 14 -9.39 -3.56 -7.60
N THR A 15 -10.53 -2.99 -7.90
CA THR A 15 -10.87 -1.60 -7.60
C THR A 15 -12.38 -1.44 -7.51
N ILE A 16 -12.85 -0.47 -6.72
CA ILE A 16 -14.23 -0.01 -6.71
C ILE A 16 -14.42 1.25 -7.58
N SER A 17 -13.34 1.82 -8.12
CA SER A 17 -13.35 3.00 -9.00
C SER A 17 -13.60 2.60 -10.45
N ASP A 18 -14.65 3.16 -11.05
CA ASP A 18 -14.94 2.99 -12.46
C ASP A 18 -13.84 3.51 -13.37
N GLU A 19 -13.22 4.62 -12.99
CA GLU A 19 -12.14 5.26 -13.75
C GLU A 19 -10.90 4.37 -13.78
N GLN A 20 -10.49 3.86 -12.61
CA GLN A 20 -9.36 2.94 -12.51
C GLN A 20 -9.62 1.64 -13.29
N TYR A 21 -10.84 1.10 -13.18
CA TYR A 21 -11.23 -0.09 -13.92
C TYR A 21 -11.11 0.12 -15.44
N ARG A 22 -11.67 1.23 -15.95
CA ARG A 22 -11.59 1.56 -17.39
C ARG A 22 -10.15 1.76 -17.86
N ASP A 23 -9.31 2.44 -17.07
CA ASP A 23 -7.91 2.67 -17.41
C ASP A 23 -7.12 1.35 -17.53
N VAL A 24 -7.30 0.43 -16.57
CA VAL A 24 -6.62 -0.88 -16.64
C VAL A 24 -7.14 -1.70 -17.81
N ARG A 25 -8.45 -1.71 -18.08
CA ARG A 25 -9.05 -2.40 -19.23
C ARG A 25 -8.56 -1.84 -20.56
N GLY A 26 -8.45 -0.52 -20.66
CA GLY A 26 -7.88 0.14 -21.84
C GLY A 26 -6.43 -0.26 -22.09
N TRP A 27 -5.60 -0.30 -21.06
CA TRP A 27 -4.24 -0.79 -21.15
C TRP A 27 -4.16 -2.28 -21.56
N GLN A 28 -4.99 -3.14 -20.99
CA GLN A 28 -5.04 -4.57 -21.32
C GLN A 28 -5.21 -4.81 -22.83
N ALA A 29 -6.10 -4.06 -23.47
CA ALA A 29 -6.42 -4.23 -24.89
C ALA A 29 -5.20 -4.03 -25.81
N GLY A 30 -4.23 -3.20 -25.41
CA GLY A 30 -3.00 -2.91 -26.17
C GLY A 30 -1.74 -3.62 -25.70
N ALA A 31 -1.79 -4.39 -24.61
CA ALA A 31 -0.59 -4.90 -23.92
C ALA A 31 -0.18 -6.34 -24.33
N GLY A 32 -0.84 -6.94 -25.31
CA GLY A 32 -0.51 -8.27 -25.81
C GLY A 32 -0.47 -9.34 -24.69
N ASP A 33 0.59 -10.15 -24.67
CA ASP A 33 0.78 -11.21 -23.68
C ASP A 33 0.78 -10.71 -22.22
N ALA A 34 1.33 -9.54 -21.95
CA ALA A 34 1.28 -8.96 -20.60
C ALA A 34 -0.17 -8.60 -20.18
N GLY A 35 -0.97 -8.12 -21.11
CA GLY A 35 -2.40 -7.82 -20.88
C GLY A 35 -3.21 -9.08 -20.60
N SER A 36 -2.94 -10.19 -21.29
CA SER A 36 -3.65 -11.46 -21.07
C SER A 36 -3.39 -12.08 -19.69
N ARG A 37 -2.29 -11.68 -19.02
CA ARG A 37 -1.92 -12.13 -17.67
C ARG A 37 -2.55 -11.31 -16.56
N VAL A 38 -3.25 -10.22 -16.87
CA VAL A 38 -3.88 -9.35 -15.87
C VAL A 38 -5.38 -9.52 -15.91
N GLU A 39 -5.96 -9.92 -14.80
CA GLU A 39 -7.39 -9.90 -14.54
C GLU A 39 -7.72 -8.65 -13.73
N VAL A 40 -8.68 -7.86 -14.18
CA VAL A 40 -9.16 -6.68 -13.47
C VAL A 40 -10.59 -6.95 -12.99
N LEU A 41 -10.80 -6.81 -11.69
CA LEU A 41 -12.08 -6.98 -11.04
C LEU A 41 -12.62 -5.63 -10.56
N ARG A 42 -13.91 -5.40 -10.75
CA ARG A 42 -14.63 -4.29 -10.15
C ARG A 42 -15.38 -4.80 -8.91
N THR A 43 -14.63 -5.08 -7.87
CA THR A 43 -15.10 -5.80 -6.68
C THR A 43 -14.40 -5.23 -5.45
N ASP A 44 -15.13 -5.13 -4.35
CA ASP A 44 -14.55 -4.80 -3.05
C ASP A 44 -13.60 -5.92 -2.62
N TYR A 45 -12.47 -5.58 -1.98
CA TYR A 45 -11.49 -6.57 -1.52
C TYR A 45 -12.07 -7.60 -0.56
N ARG A 46 -13.12 -7.24 0.19
CA ARG A 46 -13.82 -8.12 1.14
C ARG A 46 -14.53 -9.27 0.45
N ASP A 47 -14.98 -9.05 -0.78
CA ASP A 47 -15.74 -10.02 -1.58
C ASP A 47 -14.86 -10.83 -2.55
N LEU A 48 -13.54 -10.63 -2.48
CA LEU A 48 -12.60 -11.42 -3.28
C LEU A 48 -12.52 -12.87 -2.80
N HIS A 49 -12.33 -13.77 -3.75
CA HIS A 49 -12.18 -15.20 -3.52
C HIS A 49 -10.91 -15.74 -4.20
N GLY A 50 -10.54 -16.97 -3.84
CA GLY A 50 -9.36 -17.64 -4.36
C GLY A 50 -8.17 -17.58 -3.41
N GLN A 51 -7.02 -18.03 -3.90
CA GLN A 51 -5.77 -18.01 -3.17
C GLN A 51 -4.66 -17.45 -4.05
N PHE A 52 -3.81 -16.63 -3.45
CA PHE A 52 -2.72 -15.95 -4.12
C PHE A 52 -1.40 -16.21 -3.39
N ASP A 53 -0.35 -16.46 -4.17
CA ASP A 53 1.01 -16.61 -3.62
C ASP A 53 1.52 -15.32 -2.99
N LYS A 54 1.12 -14.18 -3.56
CA LYS A 54 1.56 -12.84 -3.13
C LYS A 54 0.41 -11.86 -3.24
N ILE A 55 0.26 -11.05 -2.21
CA ILE A 55 -0.70 -9.93 -2.20
C ILE A 55 0.10 -8.63 -2.03
N VAL A 56 -0.28 -7.61 -2.79
CA VAL A 56 0.33 -6.28 -2.72
C VAL A 56 -0.75 -5.23 -2.50
N SER A 57 -0.56 -4.37 -1.52
CA SER A 57 -1.41 -3.22 -1.24
C SER A 57 -0.55 -1.96 -1.11
N ILE A 58 -0.78 -0.97 -1.97
CA ILE A 58 0.01 0.26 -2.02
C ILE A 58 -0.92 1.44 -1.79
N GLU A 59 -0.77 2.09 -0.62
CA GLU A 59 -1.49 3.32 -0.25
C GLU A 59 -3.02 3.20 -0.48
N MET A 60 -3.58 2.06 -0.05
CA MET A 60 -5.02 1.81 -0.05
C MET A 60 -5.56 1.72 1.39
N PHE A 61 -4.69 1.36 2.33
CA PHE A 61 -5.07 1.08 3.70
C PHE A 61 -5.58 2.34 4.42
N GLU A 62 -5.18 3.52 3.99
CA GLU A 62 -5.63 4.82 4.46
C GLU A 62 -7.16 5.03 4.27
N ALA A 63 -7.76 4.27 3.36
CA ALA A 63 -9.20 4.29 3.12
C ALA A 63 -9.99 3.23 3.93
N VAL A 64 -9.30 2.39 4.72
CA VAL A 64 -9.94 1.30 5.46
C VAL A 64 -10.60 1.80 6.75
N GLY A 65 -9.90 2.66 7.50
CA GLY A 65 -10.34 3.13 8.83
C GLY A 65 -10.17 2.08 9.93
N LEU A 66 -9.81 2.51 11.14
CA LEU A 66 -9.44 1.65 12.28
C LEU A 66 -10.45 0.53 12.57
N ARG A 67 -11.74 0.84 12.50
CA ARG A 67 -12.83 -0.13 12.78
C ARG A 67 -12.84 -1.36 11.85
N HIS A 68 -12.17 -1.28 10.69
CA HIS A 68 -12.15 -2.32 9.67
C HIS A 68 -10.77 -2.96 9.48
N TYR A 69 -9.81 -2.69 10.35
CA TYR A 69 -8.48 -3.29 10.25
C TYR A 69 -8.53 -4.82 10.34
N ASP A 70 -9.32 -5.36 11.27
CA ASP A 70 -9.48 -6.81 11.42
C ASP A 70 -10.14 -7.44 10.19
N ASP A 71 -11.13 -6.76 9.59
CA ASP A 71 -11.76 -7.20 8.34
C ASP A 71 -10.76 -7.22 7.19
N PHE A 72 -9.93 -6.17 7.09
CA PHE A 72 -8.92 -6.06 6.04
C PHE A 72 -7.87 -7.16 6.16
N PHE A 73 -7.21 -7.26 7.33
CA PHE A 73 -6.17 -8.26 7.50
C PHE A 73 -6.71 -9.69 7.47
N GLY A 74 -7.91 -9.94 7.99
CA GLY A 74 -8.61 -11.22 7.88
C GLY A 74 -8.91 -11.61 6.44
N ALA A 75 -9.32 -10.67 5.60
CA ALA A 75 -9.51 -10.91 4.17
C ALA A 75 -8.17 -11.25 3.48
N ILE A 76 -7.09 -10.54 3.80
CA ILE A 76 -5.75 -10.83 3.29
C ILE A 76 -5.30 -12.24 3.70
N ASP A 77 -5.45 -12.59 4.99
CA ASP A 77 -5.06 -13.93 5.48
C ASP A 77 -5.83 -15.05 4.77
N ARG A 78 -7.11 -14.87 4.55
CA ARG A 78 -7.97 -15.81 3.81
C ARG A 78 -7.54 -15.97 2.34
N LEU A 79 -7.13 -14.88 1.70
CA LEU A 79 -6.74 -14.85 0.29
C LEU A 79 -5.30 -15.31 0.06
N LEU A 80 -4.42 -15.24 1.06
CA LEU A 80 -3.05 -15.74 0.94
C LEU A 80 -3.02 -17.27 0.97
N ALA A 81 -2.25 -17.86 0.07
CA ALA A 81 -1.86 -19.26 0.13
C ALA A 81 -1.15 -19.58 1.47
N PRO A 82 -1.08 -20.86 1.91
CA PRO A 82 -0.47 -21.22 3.19
C PRO A 82 0.97 -20.73 3.39
N ASP A 83 1.75 -20.60 2.32
CA ASP A 83 3.10 -20.07 2.29
C ASP A 83 3.17 -18.68 1.61
N GLY A 84 2.03 -17.99 1.53
CA GLY A 84 1.90 -16.71 0.86
C GLY A 84 2.50 -15.54 1.62
N VAL A 85 2.81 -14.48 0.89
CA VAL A 85 3.46 -13.27 1.39
C VAL A 85 2.67 -12.04 0.97
N MET A 86 2.47 -11.11 1.89
CA MET A 86 1.95 -9.78 1.62
C MET A 86 3.05 -8.74 1.66
N ALA A 87 3.08 -7.86 0.65
CA ALA A 87 3.82 -6.60 0.69
C ALA A 87 2.83 -5.44 0.78
N MET A 88 3.02 -4.56 1.72
CA MET A 88 2.14 -3.42 1.95
C MET A 88 2.95 -2.13 2.04
N GLN A 89 2.47 -1.08 1.38
CA GLN A 89 2.94 0.28 1.61
C GLN A 89 1.79 1.11 2.14
N THR A 90 2.04 1.85 3.21
CA THR A 90 1.02 2.74 3.79
C THR A 90 1.65 3.95 4.47
N ILE A 91 0.93 5.07 4.45
CA ILE A 91 1.27 6.26 5.22
C ILE A 91 0.81 6.05 6.65
N THR A 92 1.65 6.47 7.61
CA THR A 92 1.35 6.32 9.03
C THR A 92 1.55 7.63 9.78
N VAL A 93 0.83 7.76 10.89
CA VAL A 93 1.16 8.69 11.97
C VAL A 93 1.90 7.94 13.09
N SER A 94 2.69 8.63 13.89
CA SER A 94 3.34 7.96 15.02
C SER A 94 2.32 7.48 16.05
N ASP A 95 2.60 6.33 16.70
CA ASP A 95 1.70 5.72 17.69
C ASP A 95 1.36 6.69 18.84
N GLN A 96 2.29 7.58 19.22
CA GLN A 96 2.06 8.58 20.27
C GLN A 96 1.05 9.66 19.88
N TRP A 97 0.91 9.93 18.58
CA TRP A 97 -0.03 10.93 18.06
C TRP A 97 -1.37 10.32 17.65
N PHE A 98 -1.41 9.03 17.37
CA PHE A 98 -2.60 8.35 16.86
C PHE A 98 -3.86 8.59 17.72
N PRO A 99 -3.84 8.53 19.08
CA PRO A 99 -5.03 8.77 19.87
C PRO A 99 -5.63 10.18 19.73
N ARG A 100 -4.83 11.15 19.26
CA ARG A 100 -5.28 12.52 19.01
C ARG A 100 -5.80 12.71 17.59
N HIS A 101 -5.28 11.92 16.63
CA HIS A 101 -5.73 11.93 15.24
C HIS A 101 -7.01 11.14 15.04
N HIS A 102 -7.10 9.98 15.67
CA HIS A 102 -8.25 9.10 15.52
C HIS A 102 -9.54 9.78 16.00
N GLY A 103 -10.56 9.79 15.13
CA GLY A 103 -11.87 10.34 15.43
C GLY A 103 -11.96 11.88 15.42
N SER A 104 -10.90 12.57 15.01
CA SER A 104 -10.89 14.03 14.83
C SER A 104 -10.43 14.38 13.42
N PRO A 105 -11.36 14.50 12.46
CA PRO A 105 -11.00 14.80 11.07
C PRO A 105 -10.13 16.05 10.97
N ASP A 106 -8.99 15.93 10.35
CA ASP A 106 -8.13 17.06 10.05
C ASP A 106 -8.55 17.76 8.75
N TRP A 107 -7.83 18.81 8.39
CA TRP A 107 -8.09 19.55 7.18
C TRP A 107 -7.90 18.70 5.91
N ILE A 108 -6.93 17.79 5.88
CA ILE A 108 -6.66 16.91 4.72
C ILE A 108 -7.81 15.92 4.55
N GLU A 109 -8.27 15.33 5.64
CA GLU A 109 -9.43 14.44 5.62
C GLU A 109 -10.71 15.18 5.21
N ALA A 110 -10.90 16.42 5.67
CA ALA A 110 -12.10 17.19 5.33
C ALA A 110 -12.16 17.63 3.86
N TYR A 111 -11.04 17.93 3.22
CA TYR A 111 -11.02 18.62 1.92
C TYR A 111 -10.27 17.88 0.80
N ILE A 112 -9.39 16.96 1.10
CA ILE A 112 -8.55 16.27 0.11
C ILE A 112 -8.91 14.80 -0.01
N PHE A 113 -9.00 14.09 1.13
CA PHE A 113 -9.30 12.66 1.21
C PHE A 113 -10.44 12.37 2.19
N PRO A 114 -11.70 12.72 1.84
CA PRO A 114 -12.82 12.48 2.73
C PRO A 114 -12.95 11.02 3.15
N GLY A 115 -12.92 10.78 4.47
CA GLY A 115 -12.97 9.45 5.07
C GLY A 115 -11.65 8.69 5.07
N GLY A 116 -10.54 9.33 4.68
CA GLY A 116 -9.20 8.77 4.85
C GLY A 116 -8.74 8.89 6.31
N GLU A 117 -8.02 7.88 6.80
CA GLU A 117 -7.45 7.86 8.15
C GLU A 117 -6.03 7.30 8.10
N LEU A 118 -5.07 8.05 8.65
CA LEU A 118 -3.70 7.55 8.76
C LEU A 118 -3.61 6.51 9.87
N ALA A 119 -2.99 5.38 9.55
CA ALA A 119 -2.78 4.30 10.49
C ALA A 119 -1.63 4.57 11.46
N ALA A 120 -1.68 3.93 12.64
CA ALA A 120 -0.51 3.76 13.49
C ALA A 120 0.04 2.33 13.36
N MET A 121 1.36 2.19 13.44
CA MET A 121 2.02 0.89 13.29
C MET A 121 1.55 -0.09 14.38
N GLY A 122 1.44 0.37 15.63
CA GLY A 122 0.99 -0.45 16.76
C GLY A 122 -0.42 -1.01 16.55
N GLU A 123 -1.36 -0.19 16.08
CA GLU A 123 -2.73 -0.61 15.81
C GLU A 123 -2.81 -1.62 14.66
N MET A 124 -2.04 -1.38 13.59
CA MET A 124 -1.95 -2.34 12.48
C MET A 124 -1.43 -3.69 12.93
N LEU A 125 -0.31 -3.72 13.66
CA LEU A 125 0.29 -4.97 14.12
C LEU A 125 -0.56 -5.69 15.17
N ALA A 126 -1.27 -4.94 16.02
CA ALA A 126 -2.25 -5.51 16.95
C ALA A 126 -3.40 -6.19 16.20
N SER A 127 -3.88 -5.58 15.12
CA SER A 127 -4.91 -6.17 14.26
C SER A 127 -4.39 -7.41 13.52
N VAL A 128 -3.17 -7.35 12.95
CA VAL A 128 -2.54 -8.53 12.32
C VAL A 128 -2.47 -9.70 13.30
N ALA A 129 -1.99 -9.46 14.53
CA ALA A 129 -1.87 -10.51 15.55
C ALA A 129 -3.23 -11.08 15.99
N ARG A 130 -4.28 -10.27 15.98
CA ARG A 130 -5.62 -10.64 16.43
C ARG A 130 -6.42 -11.37 15.34
N ALA A 131 -6.29 -10.92 14.09
CA ALA A 131 -7.17 -11.34 12.99
C ALA A 131 -6.53 -12.35 12.03
N THR A 132 -5.24 -12.67 12.16
CA THR A 132 -4.51 -13.45 11.17
C THR A 132 -3.54 -14.47 11.75
N SER A 133 -3.03 -15.33 10.88
CA SER A 133 -1.88 -16.22 11.15
C SER A 133 -0.54 -15.63 10.65
N MET A 134 -0.52 -14.34 10.30
CA MET A 134 0.67 -13.68 9.75
C MET A 134 1.55 -13.05 10.83
N SER A 135 2.84 -12.93 10.52
CA SER A 135 3.83 -12.17 11.29
C SER A 135 4.52 -11.13 10.41
N LEU A 136 5.02 -10.08 11.05
CA LEU A 136 5.87 -9.08 10.39
C LEU A 136 7.28 -9.63 10.20
N TYR A 137 7.76 -9.64 8.95
CA TYR A 137 9.10 -10.07 8.56
C TYR A 137 10.06 -8.92 8.29
N ALA A 138 9.53 -7.82 7.74
CA ALA A 138 10.32 -6.61 7.53
C ALA A 138 9.43 -5.37 7.57
N ALA A 139 10.03 -4.27 8.02
CA ALA A 139 9.46 -2.94 7.99
C ALA A 139 10.55 -1.93 7.64
N GLU A 140 10.30 -1.08 6.66
CA GLU A 140 11.19 0.02 6.29
C GLU A 140 10.39 1.32 6.24
N ASN A 141 10.87 2.34 6.96
CA ASN A 141 10.31 3.69 6.92
C ASN A 141 11.16 4.59 6.01
N PHE A 142 10.58 5.08 4.94
CA PHE A 142 11.24 5.99 4.01
C PHE A 142 10.49 7.34 3.85
N GLY A 143 9.75 7.75 4.86
CA GLY A 143 8.96 8.99 4.86
C GLY A 143 9.73 10.23 4.44
N THR A 144 11.02 10.35 4.79
CA THR A 144 11.86 11.48 4.35
C THR A 144 12.08 11.54 2.83
N HIS A 145 11.98 10.41 2.13
CA HIS A 145 11.98 10.39 0.66
C HIS A 145 10.69 10.98 0.09
N TYR A 146 9.58 10.75 0.79
CA TYR A 146 8.27 11.28 0.38
C TYR A 146 8.23 12.81 0.46
N ALA A 147 8.90 13.41 1.45
CA ALA A 147 9.06 14.86 1.52
C ALA A 147 9.73 15.44 0.25
N ARG A 148 10.78 14.78 -0.26
CA ARG A 148 11.43 15.18 -1.52
C ARG A 148 10.48 15.05 -2.72
N THR A 149 9.67 14.02 -2.75
CA THR A 149 8.67 13.80 -3.81
C THR A 149 7.62 14.91 -3.78
N LEU A 150 7.08 15.24 -2.60
CA LEU A 150 6.09 16.30 -2.42
C LEU A 150 6.65 17.68 -2.81
N ASN A 151 7.89 17.98 -2.44
CA ASN A 151 8.58 19.18 -2.88
C ASN A 151 8.69 19.24 -4.42
N ALA A 152 9.08 18.14 -5.06
CA ALA A 152 9.17 18.06 -6.51
C ALA A 152 7.80 18.22 -7.18
N TRP A 153 6.74 17.64 -6.61
CA TRP A 153 5.37 17.81 -7.09
C TRP A 153 4.91 19.26 -6.96
N ARG A 154 5.14 19.88 -5.80
CA ARG A 154 4.79 21.28 -5.55
C ARG A 154 5.47 22.23 -6.53
N ARG A 155 6.77 22.06 -6.77
CA ARG A 155 7.51 22.85 -7.78
C ARG A 155 6.95 22.67 -9.20
N ARG A 156 6.62 21.45 -9.60
CA ARG A 156 5.99 21.17 -10.91
C ARG A 156 4.60 21.77 -11.01
N PHE A 157 3.82 21.71 -9.93
CA PHE A 157 2.51 22.33 -9.86
C PHE A 157 2.60 23.85 -10.11
N HIS A 158 3.49 24.54 -9.41
CA HIS A 158 3.73 25.96 -9.61
C HIS A 158 4.19 26.30 -11.04
N ALA A 159 5.09 25.50 -11.59
CA ALA A 159 5.57 25.72 -12.96
C ALA A 159 4.48 25.52 -14.03
N ARG A 160 3.35 24.88 -13.67
CA ARG A 160 2.25 24.57 -14.60
C ARG A 160 0.92 25.24 -14.23
N LEU A 161 0.93 26.28 -13.41
CA LEU A 161 -0.29 27.01 -13.03
C LEU A 161 -1.13 27.50 -14.22
N PRO A 162 -0.56 27.99 -15.35
CA PRO A 162 -1.38 28.33 -16.50
C PRO A 162 -2.19 27.15 -17.05
N GLN A 163 -1.60 25.94 -17.09
CA GLN A 163 -2.30 24.74 -17.52
C GLN A 163 -3.37 24.31 -16.52
N VAL A 164 -3.09 24.40 -15.21
CA VAL A 164 -4.07 24.12 -14.15
C VAL A 164 -5.30 25.00 -14.30
N ARG A 165 -5.09 26.32 -14.51
CA ARG A 165 -6.18 27.26 -14.74
C ARG A 165 -6.94 26.99 -16.05
N ALA A 166 -6.23 26.59 -17.10
CA ALA A 166 -6.85 26.21 -18.37
C ALA A 166 -7.75 24.96 -18.26
N LEU A 167 -7.53 24.10 -17.27
CA LEU A 167 -8.40 22.97 -16.93
C LEU A 167 -9.65 23.38 -16.14
N GLY A 168 -9.82 24.67 -15.81
CA GLY A 168 -10.98 25.18 -15.10
C GLY A 168 -10.83 25.29 -13.58
N PHE A 169 -9.66 24.99 -13.04
CA PHE A 169 -9.40 25.14 -11.61
C PHE A 169 -9.17 26.60 -11.22
N ASP A 170 -9.85 27.06 -10.18
CA ASP A 170 -9.81 28.42 -9.68
C ASP A 170 -8.64 28.68 -8.69
N GLU A 171 -8.50 29.93 -8.26
CA GLU A 171 -7.47 30.32 -7.29
C GLU A 171 -7.67 29.72 -5.92
N ARG A 172 -8.89 29.33 -5.54
CA ARG A 172 -9.16 28.62 -4.31
C ARG A 172 -8.54 27.23 -4.36
N PHE A 173 -8.75 26.51 -5.47
CA PHE A 173 -8.12 25.21 -5.70
C PHE A 173 -6.58 25.32 -5.68
N VAL A 174 -6.01 26.31 -6.37
CA VAL A 174 -4.56 26.50 -6.43
C VAL A 174 -3.97 26.68 -5.03
N ARG A 175 -4.56 27.54 -4.19
CA ARG A 175 -4.10 27.74 -2.80
C ARG A 175 -4.29 26.50 -1.95
N MET A 176 -5.41 25.80 -2.10
CA MET A 176 -5.71 24.59 -1.35
C MET A 176 -4.71 23.49 -1.68
N TRP A 177 -4.41 23.30 -2.96
CA TRP A 177 -3.49 22.27 -3.42
C TRP A 177 -2.04 22.57 -3.02
N ASP A 178 -1.61 23.83 -3.12
CA ASP A 178 -0.30 24.26 -2.64
C ASP A 178 -0.14 24.05 -1.13
N PHE A 179 -1.15 24.40 -0.35
CA PHE A 179 -1.16 24.20 1.09
C PHE A 179 -1.11 22.70 1.45
N TYR A 180 -1.88 21.88 0.75
CA TYR A 180 -1.85 20.42 0.92
C TYR A 180 -0.44 19.86 0.71
N LEU A 181 0.19 20.17 -0.43
CA LEU A 181 1.54 19.67 -0.74
C LEU A 181 2.58 20.16 0.27
N ALA A 182 2.50 21.44 0.69
CA ALA A 182 3.41 22.01 1.68
C ALA A 182 3.24 21.38 3.07
N THR A 183 2.00 21.18 3.49
CA THR A 183 1.69 20.59 4.81
C THR A 183 2.16 19.14 4.88
N CYS A 184 1.90 18.35 3.83
CA CYS A 184 2.40 16.97 3.77
C CYS A 184 3.93 16.92 3.72
N GLU A 185 4.59 17.80 2.94
CA GLU A 185 6.04 17.90 2.91
C GLU A 185 6.61 18.14 4.32
N ALA A 186 6.04 19.12 5.06
CA ALA A 186 6.46 19.44 6.42
C ALA A 186 6.23 18.26 7.37
N ALA A 187 5.08 17.59 7.31
CA ALA A 187 4.76 16.46 8.18
C ALA A 187 5.75 15.30 8.01
N PHE A 188 6.21 15.02 6.79
CA PHE A 188 7.24 14.01 6.55
C PHE A 188 8.64 14.46 6.96
N LEU A 189 8.99 15.74 6.78
CA LEU A 189 10.28 16.29 7.22
C LEU A 189 10.41 16.24 8.74
N GLU A 190 9.37 16.64 9.46
CA GLU A 190 9.31 16.62 10.92
C GLU A 190 9.06 15.20 11.49
N ARG A 191 8.95 14.19 10.63
CA ARG A 191 8.66 12.80 11.01
C ARG A 191 7.39 12.63 11.83
N HIS A 192 6.45 13.55 11.67
CA HIS A 192 5.11 13.43 12.23
C HIS A 192 4.33 12.33 11.52
N THR A 193 4.55 12.20 10.20
CA THR A 193 4.09 11.08 9.37
C THR A 193 5.26 10.27 8.83
N GLY A 194 5.02 8.98 8.59
CA GLY A 194 5.94 8.07 7.93
C GLY A 194 5.29 7.40 6.73
N VAL A 195 6.10 6.80 5.88
CA VAL A 195 5.65 5.82 4.89
C VAL A 195 6.40 4.54 5.15
N PHE A 196 5.66 3.47 5.41
CA PHE A 196 6.25 2.16 5.65
C PHE A 196 6.00 1.22 4.49
N GLN A 197 7.04 0.47 4.13
CA GLN A 197 6.89 -0.80 3.41
C GLN A 197 7.01 -1.93 4.41
N LEU A 198 6.00 -2.80 4.42
CA LEU A 198 5.89 -3.94 5.32
C LEU A 198 5.88 -5.22 4.49
N VAL A 199 6.52 -6.25 5.01
CA VAL A 199 6.38 -7.62 4.52
C VAL A 199 5.79 -8.45 5.64
N LEU A 200 4.61 -9.02 5.38
CA LEU A 200 3.90 -9.93 6.27
C LEU A 200 3.85 -11.30 5.60
N ALA A 201 3.99 -12.35 6.37
CA ALA A 201 3.87 -13.72 5.86
C ALA A 201 3.22 -14.63 6.90
N LYS A 202 2.54 -15.68 6.44
CA LYS A 202 1.96 -16.68 7.33
C LYS A 202 3.05 -17.42 8.11
N ASN A 203 2.79 -17.78 9.36
CA ASN A 203 3.75 -18.44 10.23
C ASN A 203 4.25 -19.80 9.70
N GLY A 204 3.50 -20.41 8.77
CA GLY A 204 3.89 -21.65 8.11
C GLY A 204 4.76 -21.46 6.85
N THR A 205 5.08 -20.22 6.46
CA THR A 205 5.86 -19.98 5.24
C THR A 205 7.27 -20.57 5.36
N ARG A 206 7.67 -21.33 4.34
CA ARG A 206 9.03 -21.86 4.17
C ARG A 206 9.79 -21.13 3.06
N ARG A 207 9.19 -20.09 2.48
CA ARG A 207 9.84 -19.30 1.44
C ARG A 207 10.95 -18.48 2.04
N ARG A 208 12.09 -18.46 1.37
CA ARG A 208 13.17 -17.51 1.68
C ARG A 208 12.71 -16.12 1.28
N LEU A 209 12.47 -15.26 2.28
CA LEU A 209 11.90 -13.92 2.04
C LEU A 209 12.99 -12.87 1.78
N PHE A 210 14.16 -13.06 2.38
CA PHE A 210 15.32 -12.19 2.26
C PHE A 210 16.60 -13.01 2.14
N ASN A 211 17.69 -12.41 1.68
CA ASN A 211 19.01 -13.02 1.79
C ASN A 211 19.40 -13.06 3.27
N GLU A 212 19.27 -14.22 3.88
CA GLU A 212 19.74 -14.47 5.24
C GLU A 212 21.25 -14.73 5.18
N PRO A 213 22.09 -13.79 5.63
CA PRO A 213 23.53 -13.88 5.44
C PRO A 213 24.20 -14.98 6.30
N TRP A 214 23.49 -15.56 7.26
CA TRP A 214 23.98 -16.61 8.16
C TRP A 214 23.54 -18.04 7.80
N VAL A 215 22.80 -18.24 6.74
CA VAL A 215 22.50 -19.59 6.22
C VAL A 215 23.51 -19.89 5.12
N GLU A 216 24.59 -20.57 5.46
CA GLU A 216 25.53 -21.10 4.46
C GLU A 216 24.82 -22.14 3.60
N ALA A 217 25.15 -22.16 2.30
CA ALA A 217 24.55 -23.05 1.31
C ALA A 217 24.69 -24.56 1.61
N GLY A 218 25.43 -24.93 2.64
CA GLY A 218 25.60 -26.29 3.14
C GLY A 218 24.45 -26.80 4.03
N ASP A 219 23.67 -25.90 4.64
CA ASP A 219 22.62 -26.30 5.60
C ASP A 219 21.32 -26.78 4.90
N GLU A 220 21.12 -26.46 3.63
CA GLU A 220 19.94 -26.94 2.88
C GLU A 220 19.97 -28.46 2.65
N ALA A 221 21.16 -29.02 2.40
CA ALA A 221 21.32 -30.46 2.22
C ALA A 221 21.12 -31.24 3.52
N GLN A 222 21.50 -30.68 4.67
CA GLN A 222 21.36 -31.30 5.97
C GLN A 222 19.93 -31.25 6.52
N ARG A 223 19.18 -30.18 6.23
CA ARG A 223 17.74 -30.07 6.58
C ARG A 223 16.87 -30.97 5.72
N ALA A 224 17.19 -31.15 4.45
CA ALA A 224 16.49 -32.12 3.59
C ALA A 224 16.70 -33.56 4.03
N ALA A 225 17.88 -33.90 4.60
CA ALA A 225 18.20 -35.23 5.09
C ALA A 225 17.60 -35.56 6.48
N SER A 226 17.20 -34.55 7.26
CA SER A 226 16.59 -34.74 8.60
C SER A 226 15.06 -34.87 8.58
N VAL A 227 14.43 -34.77 7.42
CA VAL A 227 12.96 -34.89 7.22
C VAL A 227 12.60 -36.15 6.41
N ALA A 228 13.57 -36.95 6.00
CA ALA A 228 13.41 -38.27 5.40
C ALA A 228 13.60 -39.36 6.46
#